data_aae2c3af2a38f433d408c1506fa05787
#
_entry.id   aae2c3af2a38f433d408c1506fa05787
#
_cell.length_a   1.000
_cell.length_b   1.000
_cell.length_c   1.000
_cell.angle_alpha   90.00
_cell.angle_beta   90.00
_cell.angle_gamma   90.00
#
_symmetry.space_group_name_H-M   'P 1'
#
loop_
_entity.id
_entity.type
_entity.pdbx_description
1 polymer ?
#
loop_
_entity_poly.entity_id
_entity_poly.type
_entity_poly.pdbx_seq_one_letter_code
_entity_poly.pdbx_strand_id
1 'polypeptide(L)'
;MGLTGIFSSFEWLVSSRYLRSRRKQSFISIISLISVGGVAIGVATVILVISVMNGFEQSLKDKFLVNQAHVNVRSPKGYFSNYQEQIDRIEGIEGVVAASPAIYSQLAIQPKRSKRIEGTIYIKGIDPILEDNVTGFSGFVDGSFDFYGSALLEEVRRRSSQRETVKGGIVLGSSIASRLDINKGDVLRLISKMEPNPANPSTFFADVSNFVVIGLYESGMFAYDNAFGFISLEMAQDLYNQENHINLVQVRTNSPEIASTVASKIRREIQFTNTGLYSVPRTSTWVESHAALFEAIQLEKLVTVIIEALIILVASFNIASTLIMMVMEKTREIGILRSIGSSKMRILIIFILQGCIIGFLGIVLGSVLGVGVCLLLALEVVRPSRWFALLILVPIFLQVAITLHWTIRRSISLKLIVSSFWLGIIAFVLYCLVQPIQINSEVYQLNRLAVKIDWFFVGIINFFSFFICLLATLYPAWQASKLNPVEALRYE
;
A
#
# COMPACT_ATOMS: atom_id res chain seq x y z
N MET A 1 -6.18 -4.80 51.46
CA MET A 1 -4.75 -4.84 51.22
C MET A 1 -4.50 -4.18 49.86
N GLY A 2 -4.02 -2.96 49.87
CA GLY A 2 -3.93 -2.13 48.64
C GLY A 2 -2.84 -2.60 47.70
N LEU A 3 -3.05 -2.38 46.40
CA LEU A 3 -2.14 -2.66 45.28
C LEU A 3 -0.75 -2.05 45.45
N THR A 4 -0.56 -1.08 46.35
CA THR A 4 0.71 -0.42 46.64
C THR A 4 1.72 -1.29 47.41
N GLY A 5 1.33 -2.46 47.90
CA GLY A 5 2.21 -3.41 48.59
C GLY A 5 2.79 -4.53 47.71
N ILE A 6 2.36 -4.63 46.42
CA ILE A 6 2.75 -5.73 45.54
C ILE A 6 4.12 -5.48 44.91
N PHE A 7 4.52 -4.21 44.72
CA PHE A 7 5.83 -3.81 44.20
C PHE A 7 6.64 -3.13 45.29
N SER A 8 7.33 -3.93 46.13
CA SER A 8 8.24 -3.36 47.11
C SER A 8 9.59 -2.98 46.43
N SER A 9 10.30 -2.02 46.99
CA SER A 9 11.64 -1.61 46.54
C SER A 9 12.62 -2.79 46.44
N PHE A 10 12.35 -3.87 47.14
CA PHE A 10 13.18 -5.09 47.18
C PHE A 10 13.07 -5.90 45.86
N GLU A 11 11.83 -6.17 45.36
CA GLU A 11 11.65 -6.96 44.14
C GLU A 11 12.25 -6.22 42.91
N TRP A 12 12.07 -4.91 42.85
CA TRP A 12 12.69 -4.07 41.82
C TRP A 12 14.21 -4.09 41.86
N LEU A 13 14.80 -3.97 43.07
CA LEU A 13 16.23 -3.96 43.29
C LEU A 13 16.87 -5.31 42.90
N VAL A 14 16.24 -6.43 43.29
CA VAL A 14 16.70 -7.78 42.95
C VAL A 14 16.61 -8.02 41.45
N SER A 15 15.48 -7.69 40.82
CA SER A 15 15.23 -7.86 39.39
C SER A 15 16.26 -7.07 38.54
N SER A 16 16.47 -5.79 38.85
CA SER A 16 17.42 -4.94 38.12
C SER A 16 18.87 -5.38 38.32
N ARG A 17 19.22 -5.89 39.52
CA ARG A 17 20.55 -6.37 39.83
C ARG A 17 20.87 -7.69 39.15
N TYR A 18 19.91 -8.57 38.97
CA TYR A 18 20.04 -9.80 38.19
C TYR A 18 20.36 -9.53 36.71
N LEU A 19 19.78 -8.51 36.12
CA LEU A 19 20.11 -8.10 34.76
C LEU A 19 21.50 -7.45 34.62
N ARG A 20 22.01 -6.83 35.70
CA ARG A 20 23.27 -6.03 35.68
C ARG A 20 24.51 -6.75 36.29
N SER A 21 24.43 -8.02 36.67
CA SER A 21 25.49 -8.75 37.36
C SER A 21 26.79 -8.82 36.55
N ARG A 22 27.85 -8.15 37.04
CA ARG A 22 29.11 -7.88 36.29
C ARG A 22 30.25 -8.91 36.45
N ARG A 23 30.15 -9.91 37.30
CA ARG A 23 31.32 -10.80 37.59
C ARG A 23 30.93 -12.28 37.44
N LYS A 24 31.55 -12.97 36.52
CA LYS A 24 31.52 -14.42 36.16
C LYS A 24 30.35 -14.94 35.29
N GLN A 25 29.33 -14.16 34.95
CA GLN A 25 28.18 -14.63 34.18
C GLN A 25 27.94 -13.80 32.90
N SER A 26 29.00 -13.62 32.09
CA SER A 26 28.88 -12.96 30.76
C SER A 26 27.83 -13.61 29.88
N PHE A 27 27.51 -14.88 30.11
CA PHE A 27 26.59 -15.67 29.35
C PHE A 27 25.12 -15.19 29.55
N ILE A 28 24.69 -14.89 30.78
CA ILE A 28 23.32 -14.38 31.08
C ILE A 28 23.10 -13.03 30.42
N SER A 29 24.09 -12.14 30.46
CA SER A 29 24.01 -10.82 29.86
C SER A 29 23.85 -10.90 28.33
N ILE A 30 24.56 -11.83 27.68
CA ILE A 30 24.47 -12.07 26.23
C ILE A 30 23.07 -12.60 25.86
N ILE A 31 22.54 -13.56 26.63
CA ILE A 31 21.22 -14.15 26.35
C ILE A 31 20.12 -13.10 26.54
N SER A 32 20.19 -12.29 27.61
CA SER A 32 19.24 -11.19 27.81
C SER A 32 19.31 -10.17 26.69
N LEU A 33 20.51 -9.86 26.17
CA LEU A 33 20.70 -8.97 25.03
C LEU A 33 20.08 -9.54 23.73
N ILE A 34 20.27 -10.86 23.49
CA ILE A 34 19.65 -11.56 22.35
C ILE A 34 18.13 -11.50 22.46
N SER A 35 17.57 -11.66 23.65
CA SER A 35 16.11 -11.59 23.85
C SER A 35 15.56 -10.19 23.61
N VAL A 36 16.21 -9.15 24.16
CA VAL A 36 15.85 -7.75 23.87
C VAL A 36 15.97 -7.46 22.39
N GLY A 37 17.03 -7.91 21.73
CA GLY A 37 17.26 -7.78 20.30
C GLY A 37 16.19 -8.49 19.46
N GLY A 38 15.80 -9.71 19.83
CA GLY A 38 14.76 -10.46 19.15
C GLY A 38 13.38 -9.76 19.19
N VAL A 39 13.01 -9.24 20.38
CA VAL A 39 11.78 -8.43 20.51
C VAL A 39 11.90 -7.13 19.73
N ALA A 40 13.04 -6.46 19.81
CA ALA A 40 13.26 -5.19 19.09
C ALA A 40 13.13 -5.37 17.56
N ILE A 41 13.74 -6.42 17.00
CA ILE A 41 13.62 -6.73 15.57
C ILE A 41 12.18 -7.08 15.23
N GLY A 42 11.50 -7.89 16.02
CA GLY A 42 10.10 -8.24 15.80
C GLY A 42 9.20 -6.99 15.74
N VAL A 43 9.26 -6.13 16.77
CA VAL A 43 8.47 -4.89 16.81
C VAL A 43 8.84 -3.92 15.69
N ALA A 44 10.13 -3.76 15.39
CA ALA A 44 10.59 -2.89 14.30
C ALA A 44 10.05 -3.37 12.94
N THR A 45 10.08 -4.69 12.67
CA THR A 45 9.56 -5.29 11.43
C THR A 45 8.06 -5.03 11.29
N VAL A 46 7.29 -5.25 12.36
CA VAL A 46 5.83 -5.02 12.36
C VAL A 46 5.52 -3.55 12.07
N ILE A 47 6.18 -2.61 12.74
CA ILE A 47 6.00 -1.17 12.50
C ILE A 47 6.34 -0.80 11.05
N LEU A 48 7.43 -1.33 10.51
CA LEU A 48 7.87 -1.05 9.15
C LEU A 48 6.84 -1.55 8.13
N VAL A 49 6.43 -2.81 8.24
CA VAL A 49 5.50 -3.44 7.29
C VAL A 49 4.15 -2.72 7.29
N ILE A 50 3.57 -2.45 8.46
CA ILE A 50 2.29 -1.72 8.56
C ILE A 50 2.42 -0.30 8.00
N SER A 51 3.52 0.41 8.28
CA SER A 51 3.71 1.78 7.80
C SER A 51 3.86 1.86 6.28
N VAL A 52 4.57 0.90 5.67
CA VAL A 52 4.69 0.77 4.20
C VAL A 52 3.33 0.42 3.59
N MET A 53 2.61 -0.53 4.19
CA MET A 53 1.31 -0.97 3.70
C MET A 53 0.26 0.15 3.75
N ASN A 54 0.19 0.88 4.85
CA ASN A 54 -0.69 2.05 4.98
C ASN A 54 -0.32 3.16 3.98
N GLY A 55 0.97 3.38 3.74
CA GLY A 55 1.46 4.34 2.75
C GLY A 55 1.07 3.93 1.33
N PHE A 56 1.22 2.65 0.98
CA PHE A 56 0.83 2.09 -0.29
C PHE A 56 -0.67 2.23 -0.54
N GLU A 57 -1.51 1.82 0.42
CA GLU A 57 -2.97 1.96 0.32
C GLU A 57 -3.39 3.42 0.13
N GLN A 58 -2.82 4.33 0.92
CA GLN A 58 -3.13 5.75 0.81
C GLN A 58 -2.74 6.30 -0.57
N SER A 59 -1.56 5.97 -1.07
CA SER A 59 -1.11 6.43 -2.37
C SER A 59 -1.95 5.89 -3.53
N LEU A 60 -2.43 4.65 -3.42
CA LEU A 60 -3.39 4.12 -4.39
C LEU A 60 -4.72 4.86 -4.32
N LYS A 61 -5.27 5.06 -3.11
CA LYS A 61 -6.51 5.83 -2.93
C LYS A 61 -6.39 7.23 -3.53
N ASP A 62 -5.31 7.94 -3.22
CA ASP A 62 -5.09 9.31 -3.69
C ASP A 62 -5.03 9.34 -5.23
N LYS A 63 -4.34 8.39 -5.87
CA LYS A 63 -4.29 8.30 -7.33
C LYS A 63 -5.64 8.01 -7.97
N PHE A 64 -6.41 7.07 -7.41
CA PHE A 64 -7.74 6.77 -7.94
C PHE A 64 -8.72 7.93 -7.77
N LEU A 65 -8.60 8.69 -6.67
CA LEU A 65 -9.51 9.79 -6.36
C LEU A 65 -9.26 11.05 -7.18
N VAL A 66 -8.01 11.29 -7.58
CA VAL A 66 -7.64 12.52 -8.30
C VAL A 66 -8.18 12.51 -9.74
N ASN A 67 -8.27 11.33 -10.39
CA ASN A 67 -8.57 11.21 -11.82
C ASN A 67 -9.94 10.60 -12.12
N GLN A 68 -10.76 10.33 -11.10
CA GLN A 68 -12.03 9.61 -11.30
C GLN A 68 -13.18 10.28 -10.56
N ALA A 69 -14.35 10.15 -11.16
CA ALA A 69 -15.58 10.48 -10.47
C ALA A 69 -15.78 9.60 -9.24
N HIS A 70 -16.32 10.17 -8.17
CA HIS A 70 -16.58 9.43 -6.94
C HIS A 70 -17.76 8.47 -7.08
N VAL A 71 -18.74 8.82 -7.91
CA VAL A 71 -19.89 7.97 -8.25
C VAL A 71 -20.13 8.00 -9.75
N ASN A 72 -20.30 6.83 -10.34
CA ASN A 72 -20.73 6.64 -11.70
C ASN A 72 -22.19 6.19 -11.72
N VAL A 73 -23.03 6.89 -12.48
CA VAL A 73 -24.47 6.61 -12.62
C VAL A 73 -24.74 6.17 -14.03
N ARG A 74 -25.29 4.97 -14.20
CA ARG A 74 -25.64 4.39 -15.51
C ARG A 74 -27.12 4.12 -15.60
N SER A 75 -27.68 4.36 -16.77
CA SER A 75 -29.08 4.02 -17.04
C SER A 75 -29.26 2.50 -17.10
N PRO A 76 -30.34 1.95 -16.52
CA PRO A 76 -30.70 0.55 -16.69
C PRO A 76 -30.97 0.16 -18.13
N LYS A 77 -31.34 1.13 -18.98
CA LYS A 77 -31.59 0.96 -20.42
C LYS A 77 -30.33 1.07 -21.29
N GLY A 78 -29.19 1.38 -20.71
CA GLY A 78 -27.96 1.64 -21.43
C GLY A 78 -27.73 3.08 -21.82
N TYR A 79 -28.74 3.93 -21.84
CA TYR A 79 -28.65 5.36 -22.17
C TYR A 79 -29.61 6.23 -21.38
N PHE A 80 -29.32 7.51 -21.26
CA PHE A 80 -30.19 8.56 -20.73
C PHE A 80 -30.67 9.43 -21.88
N SER A 81 -31.98 9.59 -22.01
CA SER A 81 -32.59 10.64 -22.78
C SER A 81 -32.91 11.83 -21.87
N ASN A 82 -32.85 13.05 -22.39
CA ASN A 82 -33.02 14.27 -21.59
C ASN A 82 -32.04 14.34 -20.39
N TYR A 83 -30.78 14.02 -20.65
CA TYR A 83 -29.77 13.87 -19.60
C TYR A 83 -29.53 15.15 -18.79
N GLN A 84 -29.77 16.33 -19.35
CA GLN A 84 -29.61 17.61 -18.65
C GLN A 84 -30.52 17.69 -17.42
N GLU A 85 -31.77 17.32 -17.53
CA GLU A 85 -32.70 17.27 -16.39
C GLU A 85 -32.23 16.30 -15.30
N GLN A 86 -31.60 15.19 -15.71
CA GLN A 86 -31.07 14.22 -14.76
C GLN A 86 -29.80 14.75 -14.03
N ILE A 87 -28.95 15.49 -14.74
CA ILE A 87 -27.78 16.16 -14.15
C ILE A 87 -28.24 17.18 -13.11
N ASP A 88 -29.20 18.06 -13.49
CA ASP A 88 -29.73 19.08 -12.58
C ASP A 88 -30.33 18.48 -11.30
N ARG A 89 -31.03 17.35 -11.43
CA ARG A 89 -31.57 16.60 -10.28
C ARG A 89 -30.46 15.99 -9.42
N ILE A 90 -29.41 15.43 -10.04
CA ILE A 90 -28.27 14.83 -9.31
C ILE A 90 -27.51 15.92 -8.56
N GLU A 91 -27.28 17.08 -9.17
CA GLU A 91 -26.59 18.21 -8.54
C GLU A 91 -27.38 18.80 -7.37
N GLY A 92 -28.72 18.69 -7.38
CA GLY A 92 -29.59 19.06 -6.25
C GLY A 92 -29.47 18.14 -5.02
N ILE A 93 -28.81 16.98 -5.14
CA ILE A 93 -28.68 16.03 -4.03
C ILE A 93 -27.58 16.50 -3.05
N GLU A 94 -27.93 16.55 -1.78
CA GLU A 94 -26.99 16.91 -0.72
C GLU A 94 -25.74 16.03 -0.72
N GLY A 95 -24.56 16.65 -0.81
CA GLY A 95 -23.26 15.98 -0.84
C GLY A 95 -22.67 15.86 -2.25
N VAL A 96 -23.41 16.25 -3.30
CA VAL A 96 -22.91 16.38 -4.67
C VAL A 96 -22.27 17.75 -4.86
N VAL A 97 -21.12 17.80 -5.52
CA VAL A 97 -20.40 19.04 -5.87
C VAL A 97 -20.59 19.38 -7.33
N ALA A 98 -20.49 18.38 -8.20
CA ALA A 98 -20.62 18.53 -9.64
C ALA A 98 -21.04 17.21 -10.29
N ALA A 99 -21.69 17.30 -11.44
CA ALA A 99 -22.00 16.17 -12.27
C ALA A 99 -21.63 16.44 -13.74
N SER A 100 -21.13 15.44 -14.45
CA SER A 100 -20.72 15.53 -15.85
C SER A 100 -21.36 14.43 -16.68
N PRO A 101 -21.94 14.76 -17.86
CA PRO A 101 -22.41 13.76 -18.82
C PRO A 101 -21.23 13.13 -19.55
N ALA A 102 -21.32 11.84 -19.82
CA ALA A 102 -20.31 11.16 -20.62
C ALA A 102 -20.90 10.04 -21.47
N ILE A 103 -20.23 9.76 -22.58
CA ILE A 103 -20.40 8.52 -23.34
C ILE A 103 -19.14 7.69 -23.19
N TYR A 104 -19.30 6.49 -22.70
CA TYR A 104 -18.23 5.54 -22.48
C TYR A 104 -18.43 4.32 -23.37
N SER A 105 -17.45 4.06 -24.24
CA SER A 105 -17.53 2.96 -25.18
C SER A 105 -16.16 2.44 -25.57
N GLN A 106 -16.11 1.24 -26.10
CA GLN A 106 -14.88 0.60 -26.56
C GLN A 106 -14.86 0.58 -28.08
N LEU A 107 -13.78 1.12 -28.68
CA LEU A 107 -13.57 1.19 -30.12
C LEU A 107 -12.26 0.52 -30.50
N ALA A 108 -12.22 -0.02 -31.74
CA ALA A 108 -10.97 -0.48 -32.31
C ALA A 108 -10.18 0.74 -32.86
N ILE A 109 -8.85 0.68 -32.68
CA ILE A 109 -7.96 1.73 -33.15
C ILE A 109 -7.06 1.25 -34.28
N GLN A 110 -6.84 2.14 -35.24
CA GLN A 110 -5.92 1.95 -36.34
C GLN A 110 -5.09 3.22 -36.53
N PRO A 111 -3.81 3.24 -36.16
CA PRO A 111 -2.90 4.35 -36.49
C PRO A 111 -2.82 4.51 -38.02
N LYS A 112 -2.77 5.74 -38.51
CA LYS A 112 -2.72 5.99 -39.96
C LYS A 112 -1.50 5.37 -40.62
N ARG A 113 -0.38 5.24 -39.89
CA ARG A 113 0.85 4.59 -40.36
C ARG A 113 0.72 3.08 -40.49
N SER A 114 -0.18 2.46 -39.70
CA SER A 114 -0.46 1.03 -39.75
C SER A 114 -1.76 0.76 -40.49
N LYS A 115 -1.75 -0.22 -41.39
CA LYS A 115 -2.98 -0.69 -42.08
C LYS A 115 -3.73 -1.74 -41.24
N ARG A 116 -3.25 -2.04 -40.03
CA ARG A 116 -3.80 -3.07 -39.15
C ARG A 116 -4.51 -2.42 -37.95
N ILE A 117 -5.48 -3.11 -37.43
CA ILE A 117 -6.08 -2.80 -36.13
C ILE A 117 -5.07 -3.20 -35.06
N GLU A 118 -4.64 -2.23 -34.24
CA GLU A 118 -3.60 -2.46 -33.21
C GLU A 118 -4.22 -2.71 -31.84
N GLY A 119 -5.52 -2.90 -31.77
CA GLY A 119 -6.24 -3.22 -30.52
C GLY A 119 -7.49 -2.37 -30.32
N THR A 120 -7.98 -2.38 -29.11
CA THR A 120 -9.15 -1.60 -28.68
C THR A 120 -8.79 -0.64 -27.57
N ILE A 121 -9.45 0.52 -27.57
CA ILE A 121 -9.36 1.51 -26.50
C ILE A 121 -10.74 1.90 -26.01
N TYR A 122 -10.82 2.38 -24.80
CA TYR A 122 -12.03 3.01 -24.27
C TYR A 122 -12.05 4.47 -24.70
N ILE A 123 -13.07 4.85 -25.45
CA ILE A 123 -13.32 6.24 -25.83
C ILE A 123 -14.35 6.82 -24.86
N LYS A 124 -13.99 7.96 -24.31
CA LYS A 124 -14.85 8.74 -23.44
C LYS A 124 -15.20 10.06 -24.15
N GLY A 125 -16.47 10.21 -24.51
CA GLY A 125 -17.01 11.47 -24.99
C GLY A 125 -17.37 12.34 -23.80
N ILE A 126 -16.78 13.54 -23.71
CA ILE A 126 -16.89 14.44 -22.55
C ILE A 126 -17.23 15.86 -22.97
N ASP A 127 -17.91 16.58 -22.07
CA ASP A 127 -17.87 18.03 -22.06
C ASP A 127 -16.62 18.46 -21.26
N PRO A 128 -15.64 19.14 -21.87
CA PRO A 128 -14.37 19.42 -21.18
C PRO A 128 -14.53 20.25 -19.91
N ILE A 129 -15.50 21.18 -19.89
CA ILE A 129 -15.73 22.08 -18.75
C ILE A 129 -16.37 21.31 -17.59
N LEU A 130 -17.42 20.55 -17.88
CA LEU A 130 -18.13 19.78 -16.85
C LEU A 130 -17.25 18.63 -16.34
N GLU A 131 -16.49 18.00 -17.22
CA GLU A 131 -15.55 16.93 -16.85
C GLU A 131 -14.44 17.45 -15.92
N ASP A 132 -13.92 18.63 -16.19
CA ASP A 132 -12.87 19.25 -15.37
C ASP A 132 -13.36 19.52 -13.94
N ASN A 133 -14.61 19.93 -13.77
CA ASN A 133 -15.23 20.12 -12.46
C ASN A 133 -15.35 18.79 -11.66
N VAL A 134 -15.49 17.67 -12.36
CA VAL A 134 -15.66 16.35 -11.72
C VAL A 134 -14.33 15.65 -11.48
N THR A 135 -13.42 15.64 -12.47
CA THR A 135 -12.19 14.83 -12.44
C THR A 135 -10.90 15.66 -12.45
N GLY A 136 -10.97 16.98 -12.69
CA GLY A 136 -9.77 17.81 -12.86
C GLY A 136 -9.00 17.47 -14.15
N PHE A 137 -9.72 17.08 -15.21
CA PHE A 137 -9.20 16.56 -16.46
C PHE A 137 -8.10 17.43 -17.09
N SER A 138 -8.28 18.76 -17.07
CA SER A 138 -7.36 19.71 -17.70
C SER A 138 -5.94 19.63 -17.12
N GLY A 139 -5.82 19.33 -15.83
CA GLY A 139 -4.54 19.19 -15.12
C GLY A 139 -3.68 18.00 -15.59
N PHE A 140 -4.27 17.05 -16.32
CA PHE A 140 -3.60 15.83 -16.78
C PHE A 140 -3.35 15.79 -18.29
N VAL A 141 -3.69 16.86 -19.02
CA VAL A 141 -3.52 16.93 -20.47
C VAL A 141 -2.28 17.74 -20.83
N ASP A 142 -1.31 17.07 -21.44
CA ASP A 142 -0.19 17.74 -22.12
C ASP A 142 -0.58 18.04 -23.57
N GLY A 143 -0.93 19.28 -23.85
CA GLY A 143 -1.38 19.74 -25.17
C GLY A 143 -2.68 20.52 -25.10
N SER A 144 -3.48 20.43 -26.16
CA SER A 144 -4.80 21.07 -26.24
C SER A 144 -5.89 20.07 -25.88
N PHE A 145 -6.93 20.53 -25.24
CA PHE A 145 -8.22 19.81 -25.08
C PHE A 145 -9.38 20.55 -25.76
N ASP A 146 -9.07 21.53 -26.62
CA ASP A 146 -10.04 22.09 -27.56
C ASP A 146 -10.20 21.15 -28.74
N PHE A 147 -11.22 20.31 -28.68
CA PHE A 147 -11.50 19.26 -29.66
C PHE A 147 -11.86 19.77 -31.05
N TYR A 148 -12.20 21.05 -31.20
CA TYR A 148 -12.66 21.67 -32.46
C TYR A 148 -11.70 22.70 -33.01
N GLY A 149 -11.07 23.52 -32.19
CA GLY A 149 -10.28 24.69 -32.58
C GLY A 149 -8.78 24.56 -32.34
N SER A 150 -8.26 23.37 -32.00
CA SER A 150 -6.84 23.16 -31.77
C SER A 150 -5.99 23.52 -33.00
N ALA A 151 -4.89 24.25 -32.80
CA ALA A 151 -3.95 24.64 -33.87
C ALA A 151 -3.44 23.42 -34.64
N LEU A 152 -3.15 22.30 -33.99
CA LEU A 152 -2.76 21.05 -34.62
C LEU A 152 -3.84 20.47 -35.53
N LEU A 153 -5.08 20.54 -35.10
CA LEU A 153 -6.24 20.08 -35.89
C LEU A 153 -6.38 20.92 -37.16
N GLU A 154 -6.29 22.24 -37.03
CA GLU A 154 -6.35 23.18 -38.17
C GLU A 154 -5.20 22.98 -39.16
N GLU A 155 -4.00 22.71 -38.67
CA GLU A 155 -2.84 22.43 -39.52
C GLU A 155 -3.02 21.14 -40.32
N VAL A 156 -3.52 20.05 -39.64
CA VAL A 156 -3.79 18.78 -40.32
C VAL A 156 -4.93 18.91 -41.33
N ARG A 157 -5.98 19.65 -41.01
CA ARG A 157 -7.11 19.91 -41.92
C ARG A 157 -6.65 20.65 -43.18
N ARG A 158 -5.74 21.62 -43.05
CA ARG A 158 -5.17 22.34 -44.20
C ARG A 158 -4.27 21.47 -45.11
N ARG A 159 -3.57 20.51 -44.51
CA ARG A 159 -2.68 19.58 -45.25
C ARG A 159 -3.42 18.36 -45.82
N SER A 160 -4.63 18.03 -45.28
CA SER A 160 -5.38 16.89 -45.72
C SER A 160 -6.10 17.13 -47.04
N SER A 161 -5.97 16.17 -47.96
CA SER A 161 -6.71 16.21 -49.21
C SER A 161 -8.20 15.99 -48.94
N GLN A 162 -9.08 16.56 -49.81
CA GLN A 162 -10.54 16.50 -49.66
C GLN A 162 -11.18 15.12 -49.44
N ARG A 163 -10.44 14.03 -49.58
CA ARG A 163 -10.89 12.65 -49.39
C ARG A 163 -10.80 12.11 -47.95
N GLU A 164 -10.05 12.79 -47.06
CA GLU A 164 -9.94 12.36 -45.67
C GLU A 164 -10.57 13.40 -44.75
N THR A 165 -11.84 13.26 -44.49
CA THR A 165 -12.55 14.13 -43.54
C THR A 165 -12.10 13.79 -42.11
N VAL A 166 -11.48 14.74 -41.43
CA VAL A 166 -11.13 14.64 -39.98
C VAL A 166 -12.30 15.18 -39.19
N LYS A 167 -12.92 14.33 -38.34
CA LYS A 167 -14.07 14.72 -37.50
C LYS A 167 -13.67 15.74 -36.43
N GLY A 168 -12.51 15.54 -35.76
CA GLY A 168 -12.08 16.45 -34.71
C GLY A 168 -10.77 16.02 -34.05
N GLY A 169 -10.51 16.59 -32.87
CA GLY A 169 -9.38 16.26 -32.03
C GLY A 169 -9.68 15.09 -31.09
N ILE A 170 -8.62 14.37 -30.73
CA ILE A 170 -8.65 13.35 -29.66
C ILE A 170 -7.48 13.60 -28.70
N VAL A 171 -7.76 13.50 -27.40
CA VAL A 171 -6.72 13.41 -26.37
C VAL A 171 -6.51 11.93 -26.07
N LEU A 172 -5.28 11.44 -26.26
CA LEU A 172 -4.96 10.01 -26.13
C LEU A 172 -4.10 9.78 -24.89
N GLY A 173 -4.31 8.67 -24.20
CA GLY A 173 -3.46 8.30 -23.05
C GLY A 173 -2.01 8.17 -23.46
N SER A 174 -1.09 8.67 -22.62
CA SER A 174 0.35 8.76 -22.92
C SER A 174 1.00 7.39 -23.13
N SER A 175 0.61 6.40 -22.35
CA SER A 175 1.15 5.04 -22.46
C SER A 175 0.71 4.33 -23.74
N ILE A 176 -0.55 4.49 -24.18
CA ILE A 176 -1.00 3.93 -25.45
C ILE A 176 -0.39 4.66 -26.64
N ALA A 177 -0.21 5.99 -26.56
CA ALA A 177 0.46 6.77 -27.59
C ALA A 177 1.90 6.30 -27.78
N SER A 178 2.65 6.14 -26.68
CA SER A 178 4.01 5.61 -26.67
C SER A 178 4.10 4.19 -27.24
N ARG A 179 3.19 3.30 -26.84
CA ARG A 179 3.14 1.91 -27.31
C ARG A 179 2.90 1.79 -28.82
N LEU A 180 2.11 2.71 -29.38
CA LEU A 180 1.75 2.70 -30.80
C LEU A 180 2.56 3.68 -31.66
N ASP A 181 3.57 4.32 -31.08
CA ASP A 181 4.41 5.34 -31.74
C ASP A 181 3.56 6.46 -32.36
N ILE A 182 2.58 6.94 -31.60
CA ILE A 182 1.67 8.02 -31.99
C ILE A 182 2.08 9.31 -31.29
N ASN A 183 2.25 10.38 -32.07
CA ASN A 183 2.62 11.70 -31.58
C ASN A 183 1.47 12.70 -31.74
N LYS A 184 1.56 13.84 -31.02
CA LYS A 184 0.64 14.96 -31.24
C LYS A 184 0.69 15.40 -32.71
N GLY A 185 -0.47 15.59 -33.33
CA GLY A 185 -0.62 15.90 -34.75
C GLY A 185 -0.79 14.69 -35.67
N ASP A 186 -0.58 13.47 -35.18
CA ASP A 186 -0.85 12.26 -35.96
C ASP A 186 -2.37 12.02 -36.10
N VAL A 187 -2.74 11.36 -37.20
CA VAL A 187 -4.14 10.96 -37.44
C VAL A 187 -4.39 9.53 -36.96
N LEU A 188 -5.38 9.39 -36.11
CA LEU A 188 -5.85 8.12 -35.58
C LEU A 188 -7.22 7.79 -36.16
N ARG A 189 -7.40 6.54 -36.59
CA ARG A 189 -8.68 6.01 -37.08
C ARG A 189 -9.37 5.24 -35.95
N LEU A 190 -10.59 5.64 -35.65
CA LEU A 190 -11.49 4.94 -34.74
C LEU A 190 -12.51 4.15 -35.55
N ILE A 191 -12.68 2.88 -35.19
CA ILE A 191 -13.65 1.99 -35.88
C ILE A 191 -14.77 1.68 -34.91
N SER A 192 -15.98 2.20 -35.21
CA SER A 192 -17.13 2.10 -34.32
C SER A 192 -18.03 0.88 -34.61
N LYS A 193 -18.11 0.46 -35.84
CA LYS A 193 -18.90 -0.71 -36.28
C LYS A 193 -18.12 -1.52 -37.28
N MET A 194 -18.26 -2.84 -37.19
CA MET A 194 -17.84 -3.80 -38.20
C MET A 194 -19.05 -4.68 -38.53
N GLU A 195 -19.61 -4.53 -39.73
CA GLU A 195 -20.71 -5.37 -40.20
C GLU A 195 -20.25 -6.24 -41.37
N PRO A 196 -20.64 -7.51 -41.42
CA PRO A 196 -20.33 -8.37 -42.57
C PRO A 196 -20.88 -7.75 -43.84
N ASN A 197 -20.12 -7.76 -44.93
CA ASN A 197 -20.59 -7.29 -46.22
C ASN A 197 -21.63 -8.29 -46.77
N PRO A 198 -22.89 -7.85 -47.03
CA PRO A 198 -23.93 -8.76 -47.55
C PRO A 198 -23.57 -9.41 -48.90
N ALA A 199 -22.74 -8.71 -49.70
CA ALA A 199 -22.28 -9.21 -51.00
C ALA A 199 -21.09 -10.15 -50.93
N ASN A 200 -20.29 -10.09 -49.84
CA ASN A 200 -19.15 -10.94 -49.63
C ASN A 200 -18.91 -11.14 -48.12
N PRO A 201 -19.37 -12.24 -47.52
CA PRO A 201 -19.25 -12.49 -46.05
C PRO A 201 -17.83 -12.56 -45.51
N SER A 202 -16.85 -12.70 -46.39
CA SER A 202 -15.42 -12.64 -46.00
C SER A 202 -14.86 -11.22 -45.82
N THR A 203 -15.65 -10.19 -46.14
CA THR A 203 -15.29 -8.77 -46.01
C THR A 203 -16.24 -8.06 -45.06
N PHE A 204 -15.75 -7.05 -44.36
CA PHE A 204 -16.53 -6.28 -43.40
C PHE A 204 -16.65 -4.83 -43.87
N PHE A 205 -17.81 -4.24 -43.73
CA PHE A 205 -17.97 -2.78 -43.73
C PHE A 205 -17.56 -2.28 -42.36
N ALA A 206 -16.63 -1.33 -42.34
CA ALA A 206 -16.19 -0.67 -41.14
C ALA A 206 -16.61 0.81 -41.20
N ASP A 207 -17.28 1.29 -40.16
CA ASP A 207 -17.51 2.71 -39.97
C ASP A 207 -16.26 3.31 -39.32
N VAL A 208 -15.47 4.06 -40.11
CA VAL A 208 -14.18 4.59 -39.76
C VAL A 208 -14.22 6.10 -39.64
N SER A 209 -13.87 6.64 -38.51
CA SER A 209 -13.76 8.06 -38.26
C SER A 209 -12.33 8.47 -37.95
N ASN A 210 -11.83 9.56 -38.59
CA ASN A 210 -10.49 10.06 -38.41
C ASN A 210 -10.46 11.16 -37.36
N PHE A 211 -9.50 11.08 -36.44
CA PHE A 211 -9.24 12.06 -35.39
C PHE A 211 -7.79 12.46 -35.40
N VAL A 212 -7.49 13.71 -35.05
CA VAL A 212 -6.11 14.20 -34.85
C VAL A 212 -5.78 14.16 -33.36
N VAL A 213 -4.65 13.60 -33.01
CA VAL A 213 -4.16 13.62 -31.63
C VAL A 213 -3.72 15.04 -31.27
N ILE A 214 -4.50 15.74 -30.46
CA ILE A 214 -4.28 17.13 -30.06
C ILE A 214 -3.60 17.28 -28.70
N GLY A 215 -3.65 16.24 -27.87
CA GLY A 215 -3.06 16.19 -26.54
C GLY A 215 -2.80 14.78 -26.09
N LEU A 216 -1.96 14.65 -25.06
CA LEU A 216 -1.69 13.39 -24.38
C LEU A 216 -2.20 13.49 -22.94
N TYR A 217 -2.89 12.47 -22.49
CA TYR A 217 -3.42 12.37 -21.12
C TYR A 217 -2.46 11.54 -20.28
N GLU A 218 -1.95 12.11 -19.18
CA GLU A 218 -1.00 11.49 -18.27
C GLU A 218 -1.54 11.55 -16.84
N SER A 219 -2.27 10.52 -16.44
CA SER A 219 -2.85 10.41 -15.09
C SER A 219 -1.85 9.93 -14.05
N GLY A 220 -0.70 9.41 -14.48
CA GLY A 220 0.25 8.68 -13.64
C GLY A 220 -0.22 7.28 -13.26
N MET A 221 -1.30 6.78 -13.87
CA MET A 221 -1.81 5.41 -13.75
C MET A 221 -1.69 4.69 -15.09
N PHE A 222 -0.73 3.79 -15.21
CA PHE A 222 -0.45 3.07 -16.45
C PHE A 222 -1.70 2.42 -17.08
N ALA A 223 -2.56 1.81 -16.25
CA ALA A 223 -3.76 1.15 -16.75
C ALA A 223 -4.75 2.13 -17.41
N TYR A 224 -4.85 3.36 -16.90
CA TYR A 224 -5.66 4.43 -17.47
C TYR A 224 -5.02 4.99 -18.73
N ASP A 225 -3.75 5.38 -18.62
CA ASP A 225 -3.00 5.99 -19.70
C ASP A 225 -2.79 5.05 -20.91
N ASN A 226 -2.92 3.72 -20.68
CA ASN A 226 -2.85 2.70 -21.73
C ASN A 226 -4.23 2.27 -22.30
N ALA A 227 -5.34 2.76 -21.74
CA ALA A 227 -6.65 2.28 -22.12
C ALA A 227 -7.59 3.36 -22.66
N PHE A 228 -7.36 4.64 -22.36
CA PHE A 228 -8.34 5.71 -22.62
C PHE A 228 -7.94 6.67 -23.73
N GLY A 229 -8.97 7.12 -24.47
CA GLY A 229 -8.94 8.29 -25.34
C GLY A 229 -10.18 9.15 -25.09
N PHE A 230 -10.03 10.46 -25.23
CA PHE A 230 -11.09 11.43 -24.94
C PHE A 230 -11.41 12.23 -26.20
N ILE A 231 -12.71 12.38 -26.50
CA ILE A 231 -13.23 13.20 -27.59
C ILE A 231 -14.37 14.08 -27.04
N SER A 232 -14.86 15.04 -27.81
CA SER A 232 -16.04 15.80 -27.36
C SER A 232 -17.26 14.91 -27.24
N LEU A 233 -18.18 15.30 -26.35
CA LEU A 233 -19.43 14.59 -26.14
C LEU A 233 -20.26 14.53 -27.45
N GLU A 234 -20.34 15.63 -28.19
CA GLU A 234 -21.04 15.72 -29.47
C GLU A 234 -20.48 14.77 -30.52
N MET A 235 -19.13 14.70 -30.64
CA MET A 235 -18.50 13.76 -31.55
C MET A 235 -18.76 12.30 -31.18
N ALA A 236 -18.84 12.01 -29.88
CA ALA A 236 -19.18 10.67 -29.40
C ALA A 236 -20.66 10.34 -29.71
N GLN A 237 -21.57 11.29 -29.54
CA GLN A 237 -22.99 11.14 -29.92
C GLN A 237 -23.14 10.86 -31.41
N ASP A 238 -22.39 11.58 -32.23
CA ASP A 238 -22.32 11.40 -33.68
C ASP A 238 -21.82 10.00 -34.10
N LEU A 239 -20.76 9.51 -33.41
CA LEU A 239 -20.18 8.19 -33.69
C LEU A 239 -21.17 7.03 -33.46
N TYR A 240 -22.14 7.24 -32.58
CA TYR A 240 -23.13 6.21 -32.22
C TYR A 240 -24.52 6.48 -32.77
N ASN A 241 -24.71 7.54 -33.59
CA ASN A 241 -26.02 8.02 -34.03
C ASN A 241 -27.04 8.17 -32.88
N GLN A 242 -26.56 8.71 -31.76
CA GLN A 242 -27.34 8.87 -30.52
C GLN A 242 -27.37 10.34 -30.11
N GLU A 243 -27.99 11.17 -30.95
CA GLU A 243 -28.24 12.58 -30.64
C GLU A 243 -28.94 12.72 -29.28
N ASN A 244 -28.45 13.61 -28.44
CA ASN A 244 -29.01 13.89 -27.10
C ASN A 244 -29.07 12.71 -26.13
N HIS A 245 -28.23 11.66 -26.33
CA HIS A 245 -28.15 10.53 -25.43
C HIS A 245 -26.75 10.45 -24.80
N ILE A 246 -26.71 10.01 -23.55
CA ILE A 246 -25.48 9.66 -22.84
C ILE A 246 -25.66 8.29 -22.17
N ASN A 247 -24.61 7.60 -21.85
CA ASN A 247 -24.69 6.31 -21.13
C ASN A 247 -24.15 6.36 -19.71
N LEU A 248 -23.52 7.47 -19.31
CA LEU A 248 -22.89 7.65 -18.03
C LEU A 248 -23.08 9.08 -17.53
N VAL A 249 -23.43 9.23 -16.25
CA VAL A 249 -23.28 10.49 -15.51
C VAL A 249 -22.23 10.26 -14.43
N GLN A 250 -21.24 11.13 -14.39
CA GLN A 250 -20.15 11.10 -13.43
C GLN A 250 -20.40 12.15 -12.36
N VAL A 251 -20.19 11.78 -11.10
CA VAL A 251 -20.54 12.64 -9.97
C VAL A 251 -19.34 12.79 -9.04
N ARG A 252 -19.03 14.03 -8.71
CA ARG A 252 -18.08 14.40 -7.65
C ARG A 252 -18.84 14.70 -6.37
N THR A 253 -18.41 14.13 -5.27
CA THR A 253 -18.96 14.39 -3.93
C THR A 253 -18.02 15.26 -3.11
N ASN A 254 -18.52 15.91 -2.06
CA ASN A 254 -17.72 16.75 -1.14
C ASN A 254 -16.53 15.99 -0.55
N SER A 255 -16.68 14.68 -0.33
CA SER A 255 -15.65 13.78 0.19
C SER A 255 -15.84 12.40 -0.45
N PRO A 256 -14.75 11.72 -0.82
CA PRO A 256 -14.82 10.36 -1.41
C PRO A 256 -15.47 9.33 -0.48
N GLU A 257 -15.38 9.52 0.82
CA GLU A 257 -15.91 8.60 1.83
C GLU A 257 -17.44 8.56 1.84
N ILE A 258 -18.10 9.68 1.48
CA ILE A 258 -19.57 9.75 1.41
C ILE A 258 -20.14 9.23 0.08
N ALA A 259 -19.28 8.82 -0.85
CA ALA A 259 -19.72 8.37 -2.20
C ALA A 259 -20.79 7.28 -2.14
N SER A 260 -20.70 6.31 -1.22
CA SER A 260 -21.69 5.25 -1.02
C SER A 260 -23.04 5.77 -0.53
N THR A 261 -23.02 6.77 0.36
CA THR A 261 -24.23 7.44 0.87
C THR A 261 -24.91 8.22 -0.24
N VAL A 262 -24.14 9.01 -1.00
CA VAL A 262 -24.64 9.78 -2.13
C VAL A 262 -25.17 8.86 -3.23
N ALA A 263 -24.46 7.78 -3.58
CA ALA A 263 -24.92 6.78 -4.53
C ALA A 263 -26.27 6.16 -4.12
N SER A 264 -26.48 5.95 -2.81
CA SER A 264 -27.75 5.45 -2.26
C SER A 264 -28.86 6.50 -2.35
N LYS A 265 -28.56 7.79 -2.11
CA LYS A 265 -29.51 8.90 -2.31
C LYS A 265 -29.92 9.02 -3.79
N ILE A 266 -28.95 9.00 -4.72
CA ILE A 266 -29.20 9.03 -6.16
C ILE A 266 -30.14 7.89 -6.57
N ARG A 267 -29.92 6.67 -6.09
CA ARG A 267 -30.81 5.53 -6.39
C ARG A 267 -32.24 5.70 -5.89
N ARG A 268 -32.45 6.44 -4.80
CA ARG A 268 -33.80 6.69 -4.24
C ARG A 268 -34.51 7.83 -4.93
N GLU A 269 -33.81 8.89 -5.26
CA GLU A 269 -34.41 10.13 -5.78
C GLU A 269 -34.58 10.11 -7.29
N ILE A 270 -33.67 9.40 -8.01
CA ILE A 270 -33.75 9.28 -9.46
C ILE A 270 -34.45 7.99 -9.83
N GLN A 271 -35.73 8.12 -10.17
CA GLN A 271 -36.54 7.03 -10.69
C GLN A 271 -36.84 7.29 -12.16
N PHE A 272 -36.51 6.33 -13.03
CA PHE A 272 -36.89 6.42 -14.44
C PHE A 272 -38.31 5.88 -14.63
N THR A 273 -39.23 6.78 -14.99
CA THR A 273 -40.60 6.39 -15.32
C THR A 273 -40.62 5.88 -16.76
N ASN A 274 -40.87 4.62 -16.95
CA ASN A 274 -41.09 4.05 -18.28
C ASN A 274 -42.17 2.99 -18.22
N THR A 275 -43.25 3.23 -18.94
CA THR A 275 -44.32 2.25 -19.21
C THR A 275 -44.77 1.45 -17.98
N GLY A 276 -44.95 2.12 -16.82
CA GLY A 276 -45.51 1.52 -15.62
C GLY A 276 -44.56 0.73 -14.74
N LEU A 277 -43.26 0.58 -15.12
CA LEU A 277 -42.23 -0.04 -14.31
C LEU A 277 -41.16 1.02 -13.97
N TYR A 278 -40.97 1.25 -12.68
CA TYR A 278 -39.85 2.08 -12.16
C TYR A 278 -38.54 1.33 -12.32
N SER A 279 -37.62 1.87 -13.07
CA SER A 279 -36.27 1.34 -13.13
C SER A 279 -35.29 2.26 -12.41
N VAL A 280 -34.47 1.67 -11.52
CA VAL A 280 -33.49 2.38 -10.67
C VAL A 280 -32.16 2.47 -11.40
N PRO A 281 -31.45 3.62 -11.39
CA PRO A 281 -30.15 3.74 -12.00
C PRO A 281 -29.14 2.80 -11.34
N ARG A 282 -28.24 2.26 -12.13
CA ARG A 282 -27.08 1.54 -11.60
C ARG A 282 -26.02 2.56 -11.19
N THR A 283 -25.78 2.66 -9.91
CA THR A 283 -24.69 3.48 -9.38
C THR A 283 -23.53 2.59 -8.99
N SER A 284 -22.32 2.99 -9.32
CA SER A 284 -21.08 2.38 -8.83
C SER A 284 -20.19 3.46 -8.23
N THR A 285 -19.71 3.22 -7.04
CA THR A 285 -18.72 4.09 -6.38
C THR A 285 -17.33 3.81 -6.94
N TRP A 286 -16.38 4.72 -6.69
CA TRP A 286 -14.99 4.52 -7.04
C TRP A 286 -14.40 3.24 -6.40
N VAL A 287 -14.82 2.88 -5.17
CA VAL A 287 -14.42 1.64 -4.49
C VAL A 287 -14.98 0.41 -5.21
N GLU A 288 -16.30 0.42 -5.54
CA GLU A 288 -16.94 -0.69 -6.25
C GLU A 288 -16.40 -0.87 -7.67
N SER A 289 -16.00 0.22 -8.32
CA SER A 289 -15.37 0.16 -9.65
C SER A 289 -14.01 -0.54 -9.63
N HIS A 290 -13.35 -0.59 -8.48
CA HIS A 290 -12.06 -1.24 -8.24
C HIS A 290 -12.14 -2.33 -7.16
N ALA A 291 -13.31 -2.96 -7.00
CA ALA A 291 -13.58 -3.92 -5.92
C ALA A 291 -12.52 -5.01 -5.81
N ALA A 292 -12.12 -5.62 -6.93
CA ALA A 292 -11.11 -6.67 -6.95
C ALA A 292 -9.75 -6.23 -6.35
N LEU A 293 -9.34 -4.97 -6.59
CA LEU A 293 -8.11 -4.42 -6.02
C LEU A 293 -8.25 -4.19 -4.52
N PHE A 294 -9.37 -3.59 -4.08
CA PHE A 294 -9.60 -3.35 -2.66
C PHE A 294 -9.78 -4.64 -1.86
N GLU A 295 -10.43 -5.66 -2.44
CA GLU A 295 -10.53 -7.01 -1.85
C GLU A 295 -9.14 -7.65 -1.72
N ALA A 296 -8.29 -7.53 -2.74
CA ALA A 296 -6.91 -8.03 -2.69
C ALA A 296 -6.10 -7.33 -1.58
N ILE A 297 -6.22 -6.00 -1.43
CA ILE A 297 -5.56 -5.24 -0.36
C ILE A 297 -6.08 -5.67 1.02
N GLN A 298 -7.37 -5.92 1.18
CA GLN A 298 -7.92 -6.41 2.45
C GLN A 298 -7.41 -7.81 2.79
N LEU A 299 -7.34 -8.71 1.82
CA LEU A 299 -6.77 -10.04 2.00
C LEU A 299 -5.29 -9.97 2.37
N GLU A 300 -4.52 -9.12 1.71
CA GLU A 300 -3.10 -8.89 2.02
C GLU A 300 -2.91 -8.38 3.44
N LYS A 301 -3.75 -7.42 3.89
CA LYS A 301 -3.75 -6.95 5.28
C LYS A 301 -4.01 -8.07 6.28
N LEU A 302 -4.99 -8.94 6.01
CA LEU A 302 -5.28 -10.07 6.87
C LEU A 302 -4.09 -11.02 6.99
N VAL A 303 -3.47 -11.37 5.86
CA VAL A 303 -2.27 -12.25 5.83
C VAL A 303 -1.12 -11.58 6.56
N THR A 304 -0.90 -10.28 6.37
CA THR A 304 0.13 -9.51 7.06
C THR A 304 -0.07 -9.55 8.58
N VAL A 305 -1.28 -9.30 9.08
CA VAL A 305 -1.59 -9.38 10.52
C VAL A 305 -1.29 -10.76 11.10
N ILE A 306 -1.60 -11.83 10.36
CA ILE A 306 -1.30 -13.22 10.78
C ILE A 306 0.23 -13.42 10.88
N ILE A 307 0.97 -13.00 9.87
CA ILE A 307 2.45 -13.12 9.86
C ILE A 307 3.05 -12.33 11.02
N GLU A 308 2.57 -11.11 11.27
CA GLU A 308 3.02 -10.26 12.37
C GLU A 308 2.75 -10.89 13.73
N ALA A 309 1.55 -11.46 13.92
CA ALA A 309 1.21 -12.20 15.13
C ALA A 309 2.17 -13.39 15.35
N LEU A 310 2.56 -14.11 14.30
CA LEU A 310 3.54 -15.18 14.38
C LEU A 310 4.95 -14.67 14.73
N ILE A 311 5.38 -13.54 14.18
CA ILE A 311 6.67 -12.92 14.51
C ILE A 311 6.73 -12.54 15.99
N ILE A 312 5.67 -11.90 16.51
CA ILE A 312 5.57 -11.53 17.92
C ILE A 312 5.54 -12.79 18.81
N LEU A 313 4.84 -13.84 18.38
CA LEU A 313 4.79 -15.12 19.09
C LEU A 313 6.18 -15.76 19.18
N VAL A 314 6.95 -15.79 18.09
CA VAL A 314 8.34 -16.30 18.10
C VAL A 314 9.23 -15.47 19.01
N ALA A 315 9.10 -14.14 18.98
CA ALA A 315 9.83 -13.26 19.87
C ALA A 315 9.49 -13.53 21.37
N SER A 316 8.23 -13.84 21.67
CA SER A 316 7.77 -14.16 23.02
C SER A 316 8.30 -15.51 23.53
N PHE A 317 8.40 -16.52 22.65
CA PHE A 317 9.06 -17.79 23.00
C PHE A 317 10.55 -17.61 23.30
N ASN A 318 11.21 -16.69 22.63
CA ASN A 318 12.62 -16.34 22.93
C ASN A 318 12.74 -15.79 24.36
N ILE A 319 11.82 -14.90 24.79
CA ILE A 319 11.78 -14.40 26.17
C ILE A 319 11.55 -15.56 27.16
N ALA A 320 10.57 -16.42 26.88
CA ALA A 320 10.25 -17.56 27.77
C ALA A 320 11.47 -18.49 27.93
N SER A 321 12.14 -18.84 26.82
CA SER A 321 13.34 -19.69 26.83
C SER A 321 14.48 -19.05 27.64
N THR A 322 14.69 -17.75 27.45
CA THR A 322 15.70 -17.00 28.21
C THR A 322 15.42 -16.98 29.69
N LEU A 323 14.15 -16.76 30.08
CA LEU A 323 13.77 -16.77 31.49
C LEU A 323 13.88 -18.17 32.11
N ILE A 324 13.50 -19.24 31.39
CA ILE A 324 13.70 -20.62 31.87
C ILE A 324 15.18 -20.88 32.16
N MET A 325 16.05 -20.53 31.21
CA MET A 325 17.50 -20.70 31.38
C MET A 325 18.02 -19.90 32.55
N MET A 326 17.56 -18.65 32.70
CA MET A 326 17.97 -17.79 33.82
C MET A 326 17.48 -18.34 35.16
N VAL A 327 16.30 -18.91 35.24
CA VAL A 327 15.78 -19.61 36.42
C VAL A 327 16.67 -20.79 36.76
N MET A 328 17.09 -21.59 35.79
CA MET A 328 17.95 -22.76 36.01
C MET A 328 19.33 -22.34 36.55
N GLU A 329 19.95 -21.30 35.99
CA GLU A 329 21.24 -20.78 36.47
C GLU A 329 21.15 -20.15 37.87
N LYS A 330 19.99 -19.56 38.22
CA LYS A 330 19.76 -18.89 39.51
C LYS A 330 19.09 -19.79 40.57
N THR A 331 18.96 -21.08 40.28
CA THR A 331 18.25 -22.05 41.18
C THR A 331 18.79 -21.99 42.60
N ARG A 332 20.13 -21.92 42.80
CA ARG A 332 20.75 -21.83 44.13
C ARG A 332 20.40 -20.52 44.85
N GLU A 333 20.44 -19.39 44.15
CA GLU A 333 20.10 -18.08 44.74
C GLU A 333 18.61 -18.03 45.11
N ILE A 334 17.72 -18.62 44.28
CA ILE A 334 16.29 -18.77 44.59
C ILE A 334 16.09 -19.64 45.84
N GLY A 335 16.84 -20.75 45.95
CA GLY A 335 16.84 -21.62 47.13
C GLY A 335 17.21 -20.86 48.40
N ILE A 336 18.29 -20.05 48.36
CA ILE A 336 18.73 -19.20 49.49
C ILE A 336 17.63 -18.17 49.84
N LEU A 337 17.06 -17.48 48.89
CA LEU A 337 16.00 -16.49 49.12
C LEU A 337 14.78 -17.14 49.78
N ARG A 338 14.42 -18.37 49.38
CA ARG A 338 13.28 -19.11 49.96
C ARG A 338 13.60 -19.65 51.35
N SER A 339 14.83 -20.07 51.66
CA SER A 339 15.22 -20.52 52.98
C SER A 339 15.27 -19.39 54.02
N ILE A 340 15.55 -18.14 53.55
CA ILE A 340 15.49 -16.92 54.38
C ILE A 340 14.03 -16.42 54.59
N GLY A 341 13.02 -17.09 53.96
CA GLY A 341 11.62 -16.78 54.21
C GLY A 341 10.88 -16.01 53.08
N SER A 342 11.48 -15.87 51.89
CA SER A 342 10.80 -15.27 50.74
C SER A 342 9.61 -16.17 50.31
N SER A 343 8.43 -15.55 50.15
CA SER A 343 7.23 -16.26 49.68
C SER A 343 7.31 -16.63 48.18
N LYS A 344 6.59 -17.69 47.78
CA LYS A 344 6.49 -18.10 46.37
C LYS A 344 6.03 -16.94 45.48
N MET A 345 5.13 -16.09 45.95
CA MET A 345 4.59 -14.96 45.25
C MET A 345 5.66 -13.88 44.97
N ARG A 346 6.58 -13.66 45.92
CA ARG A 346 7.67 -12.71 45.73
C ARG A 346 8.66 -13.19 44.66
N ILE A 347 8.99 -14.48 44.63
CA ILE A 347 9.83 -15.05 43.55
C ILE A 347 9.15 -14.91 42.19
N LEU A 348 7.85 -15.24 42.10
CA LEU A 348 7.06 -15.09 40.88
C LEU A 348 7.10 -13.64 40.38
N ILE A 349 6.86 -12.65 41.24
CA ILE A 349 6.88 -11.23 40.88
C ILE A 349 8.26 -10.78 40.37
N ILE A 350 9.35 -11.25 41.01
CA ILE A 350 10.73 -10.91 40.55
C ILE A 350 10.95 -11.33 39.10
N PHE A 351 10.57 -12.56 38.72
CA PHE A 351 10.76 -13.06 37.37
C PHE A 351 9.78 -12.43 36.34
N ILE A 352 8.54 -12.13 36.75
CA ILE A 352 7.62 -11.34 35.90
C ILE A 352 8.21 -9.95 35.63
N LEU A 353 8.68 -9.24 36.66
CA LEU A 353 9.30 -7.93 36.51
C LEU A 353 10.51 -7.98 35.57
N GLN A 354 11.31 -9.03 35.67
CA GLN A 354 12.47 -9.21 34.81
C GLN A 354 12.08 -9.38 33.34
N GLY A 355 11.08 -10.19 33.06
CA GLY A 355 10.52 -10.34 31.71
C GLY A 355 9.86 -9.07 31.21
N CYS A 356 9.15 -8.33 32.07
CA CYS A 356 8.59 -7.01 31.71
C CYS A 356 9.68 -6.00 31.34
N ILE A 357 10.80 -5.99 32.05
CA ILE A 357 11.94 -5.09 31.73
C ILE A 357 12.53 -5.47 30.37
N ILE A 358 12.77 -6.75 30.11
CA ILE A 358 13.30 -7.25 28.82
C ILE A 358 12.34 -6.88 27.70
N GLY A 359 11.05 -7.18 27.86
CA GLY A 359 10.01 -6.86 26.88
C GLY A 359 9.90 -5.35 26.62
N PHE A 360 9.85 -4.55 27.68
CA PHE A 360 9.75 -3.08 27.55
C PHE A 360 10.97 -2.48 26.83
N LEU A 361 12.18 -2.89 27.20
CA LEU A 361 13.39 -2.43 26.53
C LEU A 361 13.41 -2.85 25.05
N GLY A 362 12.99 -4.09 24.75
CA GLY A 362 12.89 -4.58 23.39
C GLY A 362 11.88 -3.77 22.56
N ILE A 363 10.71 -3.48 23.12
CA ILE A 363 9.65 -2.69 22.46
C ILE A 363 10.13 -1.25 22.21
N VAL A 364 10.73 -0.58 23.19
CA VAL A 364 11.23 0.78 23.02
C VAL A 364 12.32 0.84 21.94
N LEU A 365 13.30 -0.06 21.99
CA LEU A 365 14.32 -0.14 20.96
C LEU A 365 13.76 -0.49 19.59
N GLY A 366 12.80 -1.43 19.52
CA GLY A 366 12.11 -1.83 18.30
C GLY A 366 11.30 -0.67 17.70
N SER A 367 10.60 0.09 18.53
CA SER A 367 9.84 1.26 18.08
C SER A 367 10.76 2.36 17.55
N VAL A 368 11.86 2.64 18.24
CA VAL A 368 12.86 3.63 17.79
C VAL A 368 13.48 3.21 16.46
N LEU A 369 13.86 1.94 16.32
CA LEU A 369 14.42 1.40 15.07
C LEU A 369 13.39 1.38 13.95
N GLY A 370 12.18 0.86 14.20
CA GLY A 370 11.12 0.76 13.19
C GLY A 370 10.68 2.14 12.69
N VAL A 371 10.36 3.07 13.60
CA VAL A 371 9.99 4.44 13.23
C VAL A 371 11.18 5.16 12.57
N GLY A 372 12.39 4.97 13.06
CA GLY A 372 13.59 5.55 12.47
C GLY A 372 13.79 5.13 11.01
N VAL A 373 13.65 3.84 10.70
CA VAL A 373 13.72 3.32 9.33
C VAL A 373 12.56 3.87 8.48
N CYS A 374 11.35 3.92 9.00
CA CYS A 374 10.20 4.50 8.30
C CYS A 374 10.43 5.98 7.95
N LEU A 375 10.97 6.78 8.89
CA LEU A 375 11.28 8.18 8.63
C LEU A 375 12.40 8.34 7.59
N LEU A 376 13.44 7.51 7.63
CA LEU A 376 14.50 7.51 6.62
C LEU A 376 13.95 7.19 5.22
N LEU A 377 13.02 6.24 5.11
CA LEU A 377 12.35 5.91 3.86
C LEU A 377 11.43 7.06 3.39
N ALA A 378 10.69 7.68 4.31
CA ALA A 378 9.78 8.78 3.99
C ALA A 378 10.51 10.06 3.54
N LEU A 379 11.69 10.35 4.11
CA LEU A 379 12.49 11.54 3.77
C LEU A 379 13.27 11.40 2.45
N GLU A 380 13.09 10.30 1.72
CA GLU A 380 13.87 10.00 0.48
C GLU A 380 15.41 10.07 0.68
N VAL A 381 15.86 10.18 1.91
CA VAL A 381 17.30 10.13 2.26
C VAL A 381 17.87 8.78 1.85
N VAL A 382 17.01 7.78 1.78
CA VAL A 382 17.28 6.47 1.22
C VAL A 382 16.88 6.43 -0.26
N ARG A 383 17.50 7.28 -1.08
CA ARG A 383 17.88 6.72 -2.38
C ARG A 383 18.80 5.56 -2.03
N PRO A 384 18.70 4.37 -2.64
CA PRO A 384 19.70 3.31 -2.46
C PRO A 384 21.01 3.76 -3.12
N SER A 385 21.54 4.86 -2.63
CA SER A 385 22.81 5.41 -3.00
C SER A 385 23.81 4.95 -1.94
N ARG A 386 25.02 4.73 -2.36
CA ARG A 386 26.23 4.24 -1.67
C ARG A 386 26.36 4.62 -0.18
N TRP A 387 25.67 5.65 0.30
CA TRP A 387 25.72 6.14 1.68
C TRP A 387 24.91 5.29 2.68
N PHE A 388 23.83 4.64 2.25
CA PHE A 388 23.04 3.76 3.13
C PHE A 388 23.77 2.44 3.38
N ALA A 389 24.49 1.95 2.38
CA ALA A 389 25.40 0.81 2.53
C ALA A 389 26.50 1.14 3.55
N LEU A 390 27.02 2.38 3.56
CA LEU A 390 28.04 2.81 4.53
C LEU A 390 27.48 2.89 5.97
N LEU A 391 26.24 3.31 6.17
CA LEU A 391 25.64 3.47 7.49
C LEU A 391 25.33 2.11 8.16
N ILE A 392 25.06 1.07 7.37
CA ILE A 392 24.93 -0.31 7.84
C ILE A 392 26.30 -0.98 7.94
N LEU A 393 27.24 -0.65 7.05
CA LEU A 393 28.60 -1.21 7.05
C LEU A 393 29.42 -0.78 8.26
N VAL A 394 29.26 0.45 8.75
CA VAL A 394 30.05 0.96 9.88
C VAL A 394 29.87 0.12 11.16
N PRO A 395 28.65 -0.18 11.67
CA PRO A 395 28.49 -1.04 12.85
C PRO A 395 28.90 -2.49 12.57
N ILE A 396 28.73 -2.99 11.35
CA ILE A 396 29.15 -4.33 10.96
C ILE A 396 30.68 -4.42 10.89
N PHE A 397 31.36 -3.42 10.30
CA PHE A 397 32.83 -3.33 10.32
C PHE A 397 33.36 -3.19 11.73
N LEU A 398 32.69 -2.41 12.58
CA LEU A 398 33.06 -2.27 13.99
C LEU A 398 32.91 -3.60 14.74
N GLN A 399 31.83 -4.34 14.47
CA GLN A 399 31.59 -5.66 15.08
C GLN A 399 32.57 -6.71 14.56
N VAL A 400 32.92 -6.70 13.26
CA VAL A 400 33.95 -7.55 12.66
C VAL A 400 35.34 -7.19 13.23
N ALA A 401 35.66 -5.93 13.36
CA ALA A 401 36.93 -5.48 13.95
C ALA A 401 37.05 -5.88 15.45
N ILE A 402 35.97 -5.78 16.22
CA ILE A 402 35.89 -6.20 17.60
C ILE A 402 36.02 -7.73 17.71
N THR A 403 35.34 -8.48 16.87
CA THR A 403 35.45 -9.95 16.84
C THR A 403 36.82 -10.39 16.35
N LEU A 404 37.42 -9.74 15.36
CA LEU A 404 38.76 -10.02 14.88
C LEU A 404 39.82 -9.74 15.95
N HIS A 405 39.71 -8.61 16.67
CA HIS A 405 40.61 -8.27 17.80
C HIS A 405 40.54 -9.28 18.95
N TRP A 406 39.35 -9.79 19.27
CA TRP A 406 39.14 -10.85 20.26
C TRP A 406 39.57 -12.24 19.75
N THR A 407 39.55 -12.44 18.43
CA THR A 407 39.83 -13.72 17.76
C THR A 407 41.34 -14.03 17.70
N ILE A 408 42.17 -13.00 17.60
CA ILE A 408 43.65 -13.17 17.56
C ILE A 408 44.20 -13.81 18.82
N ARG A 409 43.43 -13.79 19.92
CA ARG A 409 43.88 -14.33 21.23
C ARG A 409 43.52 -15.78 21.55
N ARG A 410 42.68 -16.50 20.78
CA ARG A 410 42.30 -17.91 21.07
C ARG A 410 41.82 -18.69 19.85
N SER A 411 42.52 -19.82 19.54
CA SER A 411 42.16 -20.99 18.66
C SER A 411 41.40 -20.77 17.33
N ILE A 412 41.95 -21.26 16.23
CA ILE A 412 41.76 -20.78 14.85
C ILE A 412 40.56 -21.39 14.09
N SER A 413 40.05 -22.59 14.38
CA SER A 413 39.17 -23.32 13.45
C SER A 413 37.67 -22.97 13.47
N LEU A 414 37.05 -22.86 14.64
CA LEU A 414 35.61 -22.55 14.73
C LEU A 414 35.28 -21.11 14.35
N LYS A 415 36.25 -20.23 14.47
CA LYS A 415 36.16 -18.79 14.31
C LYS A 415 36.19 -18.37 12.82
N LEU A 416 36.90 -19.12 11.99
CA LEU A 416 36.89 -18.91 10.53
C LEU A 416 35.52 -19.26 9.93
N ILE A 417 34.83 -20.28 10.42
CA ILE A 417 33.51 -20.68 9.97
C ILE A 417 32.44 -19.61 10.34
N VAL A 418 32.48 -19.12 11.59
CA VAL A 418 31.58 -18.07 12.06
C VAL A 418 31.82 -16.75 11.33
N SER A 419 33.06 -16.36 11.08
CA SER A 419 33.40 -15.13 10.37
C SER A 419 33.02 -15.19 8.88
N SER A 420 33.20 -16.33 8.22
CA SER A 420 32.79 -16.52 6.81
C SER A 420 31.27 -16.54 6.64
N PHE A 421 30.52 -17.10 7.59
CA PHE A 421 29.06 -17.06 7.60
C PHE A 421 28.55 -15.62 7.75
N TRP A 422 29.12 -14.82 8.67
CA TRP A 422 28.78 -13.42 8.81
C TRP A 422 29.17 -12.56 7.60
N LEU A 423 30.33 -12.82 6.99
CA LEU A 423 30.73 -12.19 5.74
C LEU A 423 29.76 -12.50 4.58
N GLY A 424 29.25 -13.73 4.51
CA GLY A 424 28.23 -14.12 3.55
C GLY A 424 26.92 -13.38 3.75
N ILE A 425 26.42 -13.28 4.97
CA ILE A 425 25.23 -12.50 5.31
C ILE A 425 25.42 -11.01 4.97
N ILE A 426 26.57 -10.45 5.30
CA ILE A 426 26.90 -9.05 4.99
C ILE A 426 26.93 -8.82 3.49
N ALA A 427 27.59 -9.71 2.73
CA ALA A 427 27.64 -9.63 1.27
C ALA A 427 26.26 -9.76 0.64
N PHE A 428 25.40 -10.64 1.17
CA PHE A 428 24.03 -10.81 0.72
C PHE A 428 23.16 -9.57 1.00
N VAL A 429 23.25 -9.03 2.21
CA VAL A 429 22.54 -7.78 2.59
C VAL A 429 23.02 -6.61 1.74
N LEU A 430 24.33 -6.50 1.49
CA LEU A 430 24.91 -5.50 0.60
C LEU A 430 24.44 -5.67 -0.85
N TYR A 431 24.40 -6.89 -1.34
CA TYR A 431 23.87 -7.19 -2.68
C TYR A 431 22.40 -6.75 -2.80
N CYS A 432 21.56 -7.08 -1.81
CA CYS A 432 20.16 -6.67 -1.78
C CYS A 432 19.98 -5.14 -1.66
N LEU A 433 20.90 -4.43 -1.00
CA LEU A 433 20.85 -2.97 -0.81
C LEU A 433 21.41 -2.19 -2.02
N VAL A 434 22.31 -2.79 -2.79
CA VAL A 434 22.91 -2.16 -4.00
C VAL A 434 22.00 -2.31 -5.22
N GLN A 435 21.12 -3.32 -5.24
CA GLN A 435 20.09 -3.42 -6.27
C GLN A 435 19.08 -2.28 -6.05
N PRO A 436 18.97 -1.32 -7.00
CA PRO A 436 17.90 -0.34 -6.91
C PRO A 436 16.59 -1.13 -6.95
N ILE A 437 15.74 -0.97 -5.94
CA ILE A 437 14.35 -1.45 -5.99
C ILE A 437 13.70 -0.61 -7.09
N GLN A 438 13.82 -1.04 -8.33
CA GLN A 438 13.06 -0.48 -9.44
C GLN A 438 11.63 -0.98 -9.23
N ILE A 439 10.81 -0.15 -8.58
CA ILE A 439 9.38 -0.35 -8.58
C ILE A 439 8.98 -0.15 -10.03
N ASN A 440 8.62 -1.25 -10.71
CA ASN A 440 8.11 -1.16 -12.07
C ASN A 440 6.79 -0.38 -12.01
N SER A 441 6.82 0.88 -12.46
CA SER A 441 5.66 1.77 -12.45
C SER A 441 4.48 1.20 -13.26
N GLU A 442 4.77 0.34 -14.24
CA GLU A 442 3.76 -0.36 -15.03
C GLU A 442 2.97 -1.40 -14.19
N VAL A 443 3.63 -2.07 -13.23
CA VAL A 443 3.01 -3.11 -12.40
C VAL A 443 2.36 -2.51 -11.15
N TYR A 444 3.09 -1.65 -10.44
CA TYR A 444 2.65 -1.13 -9.14
C TYR A 444 1.96 0.23 -9.23
N GLN A 445 1.95 0.87 -10.41
CA GLN A 445 1.38 2.20 -10.66
C GLN A 445 1.88 3.30 -9.69
N LEU A 446 3.01 3.07 -9.03
CA LEU A 446 3.63 3.95 -8.07
C LEU A 446 5.07 4.24 -8.49
N ASN A 447 5.42 5.52 -8.56
CA ASN A 447 6.79 5.93 -8.86
C ASN A 447 7.70 5.91 -7.64
N ARG A 448 7.12 5.80 -6.42
CA ARG A 448 7.83 5.90 -5.13
C ARG A 448 7.20 5.02 -4.08
N LEU A 449 8.04 4.52 -3.15
CA LEU A 449 7.57 3.81 -1.98
C LEU A 449 6.98 4.82 -0.99
N ALA A 450 5.66 4.82 -0.86
CA ALA A 450 4.99 5.67 0.11
C ALA A 450 5.03 4.98 1.48
N VAL A 451 5.45 5.72 2.50
CA VAL A 451 5.45 5.27 3.90
C VAL A 451 4.59 6.23 4.71
N LYS A 452 3.57 5.70 5.37
CA LYS A 452 2.69 6.46 6.26
C LYS A 452 2.72 5.88 7.67
N ILE A 453 3.34 6.62 8.59
CA ILE A 453 3.37 6.22 10.00
C ILE A 453 2.05 6.65 10.64
N ASP A 454 1.31 5.68 11.14
CA ASP A 454 0.12 5.92 11.95
C ASP A 454 0.44 5.64 13.42
N TRP A 455 0.52 6.70 14.21
CA TRP A 455 0.89 6.64 15.63
C TRP A 455 -0.09 5.83 16.47
N PHE A 456 -1.36 5.76 16.06
CA PHE A 456 -2.35 4.95 16.72
C PHE A 456 -2.05 3.46 16.59
N PHE A 457 -1.71 3.01 15.37
CA PHE A 457 -1.28 1.61 15.15
C PHE A 457 0.03 1.30 15.85
N VAL A 458 1.01 2.20 15.86
CA VAL A 458 2.25 2.02 16.63
C VAL A 458 1.95 1.81 18.12
N GLY A 459 1.01 2.59 18.67
CA GLY A 459 0.55 2.40 20.05
C GLY A 459 -0.08 1.03 20.31
N ILE A 460 -0.94 0.57 19.39
CA ILE A 460 -1.58 -0.75 19.44
C ILE A 460 -0.53 -1.86 19.39
N ILE A 461 0.42 -1.80 18.45
CA ILE A 461 1.50 -2.79 18.30
C ILE A 461 2.28 -2.90 19.61
N ASN A 462 2.69 -1.76 20.17
CA ASN A 462 3.46 -1.72 21.41
C ASN A 462 2.68 -2.32 22.58
N PHE A 463 1.39 -2.02 22.69
CA PHE A 463 0.53 -2.56 23.73
C PHE A 463 0.38 -4.08 23.62
N PHE A 464 0.05 -4.58 22.43
CA PHE A 464 -0.11 -6.02 22.20
C PHE A 464 1.22 -6.77 22.35
N SER A 465 2.32 -6.21 21.85
CA SER A 465 3.65 -6.80 22.03
C SER A 465 4.01 -6.92 23.52
N PHE A 466 3.74 -5.87 24.31
CA PHE A 466 3.98 -5.90 25.75
C PHE A 466 3.10 -6.95 26.45
N PHE A 467 1.84 -7.03 26.07
CA PHE A 467 0.92 -8.00 26.65
C PHE A 467 1.32 -9.45 26.35
N ILE A 468 1.75 -9.74 25.12
CA ILE A 468 2.23 -11.07 24.72
C ILE A 468 3.56 -11.40 25.45
N CYS A 469 4.49 -10.44 25.56
CA CYS A 469 5.71 -10.60 26.34
C CYS A 469 5.39 -10.91 27.81
N LEU A 470 4.43 -10.21 28.42
CA LEU A 470 3.97 -10.47 29.78
C LEU A 470 3.43 -11.91 29.93
N LEU A 471 2.56 -12.35 29.02
CA LEU A 471 2.02 -13.71 29.04
C LEU A 471 3.12 -14.78 28.94
N ALA A 472 4.11 -14.55 28.04
CA ALA A 472 5.24 -15.46 27.86
C ALA A 472 6.10 -15.62 29.13
N THR A 473 6.13 -14.60 29.99
CA THR A 473 6.90 -14.62 31.23
C THR A 473 6.21 -15.38 32.37
N LEU A 474 4.89 -15.58 32.30
CA LEU A 474 4.12 -16.21 33.39
C LEU A 474 4.54 -17.64 33.66
N TYR A 475 4.74 -18.44 32.61
CA TYR A 475 5.11 -19.85 32.77
C TYR A 475 6.49 -20.04 33.42
N PRO A 476 7.58 -19.39 32.94
CA PRO A 476 8.89 -19.47 33.59
C PRO A 476 8.86 -18.95 35.04
N ALA A 477 8.19 -17.84 35.30
CA ALA A 477 8.08 -17.27 36.64
C ALA A 477 7.33 -18.19 37.61
N TRP A 478 6.28 -18.85 37.14
CA TRP A 478 5.56 -19.84 37.92
C TRP A 478 6.43 -21.07 38.26
N GLN A 479 7.21 -21.57 37.29
CA GLN A 479 8.15 -22.65 37.48
C GLN A 479 9.22 -22.28 38.52
N ALA A 480 9.79 -21.06 38.43
CA ALA A 480 10.73 -20.55 39.43
C ALA A 480 10.15 -20.51 40.84
N SER A 481 8.88 -20.11 40.98
CA SER A 481 8.21 -20.00 42.28
C SER A 481 7.97 -21.36 42.99
N LYS A 482 7.97 -22.44 42.21
CA LYS A 482 7.76 -23.82 42.72
C LYS A 482 9.00 -24.54 43.15
N LEU A 483 10.19 -24.01 42.89
CA LEU A 483 11.45 -24.64 43.25
C LEU A 483 11.52 -24.94 44.74
N ASN A 484 11.91 -26.19 45.07
CA ASN A 484 12.05 -26.66 46.45
C ASN A 484 13.39 -26.19 47.00
N PRO A 485 13.45 -25.44 48.11
CA PRO A 485 14.72 -24.94 48.65
C PRO A 485 15.74 -26.07 48.99
N VAL A 486 15.28 -27.22 49.41
CA VAL A 486 16.14 -28.35 49.75
C VAL A 486 16.83 -28.94 48.49
N GLU A 487 16.07 -29.10 47.40
CA GLU A 487 16.61 -29.60 46.15
C GLU A 487 17.51 -28.56 45.49
N ALA A 488 17.11 -27.26 45.56
CA ALA A 488 17.89 -26.15 44.98
C ALA A 488 19.26 -25.97 45.62
N LEU A 489 19.43 -26.31 46.89
CA LEU A 489 20.71 -26.22 47.62
C LEU A 489 21.57 -27.49 47.50
N ARG A 490 20.98 -28.64 47.11
CA ARG A 490 21.64 -29.94 46.94
C ARG A 490 22.28 -30.12 45.55
N TYR A 491 21.90 -29.31 44.58
CA TYR A 491 22.49 -29.34 43.24
C TYR A 491 23.89 -28.73 43.31
N GLU A 492 24.93 -29.58 43.29
CA GLU A 492 26.28 -29.25 42.94
C GLU A 492 26.51 -29.31 41.44
#